data_91ccc019538010bebc65142bf8f2c4b5
#
_entry.id   91ccc019538010bebc65142bf8f2c4b5
#
_cell.length_a   1.000
_cell.length_b   1.000
_cell.length_c   1.000
_cell.angle_alpha   90.00
_cell.angle_beta   90.00
_cell.angle_gamma   90.00
#
_symmetry.space_group_name_H-M   'P 1'
#
loop_
_entity.id
_entity.type
_entity.pdbx_description
1 polymer ?
#
loop_
_entity_poly.entity_id
_entity_poly.type
_entity_poly.pdbx_seq_one_letter_code
_entity_poly.pdbx_strand_id
1 'polypeptide(L)'
;HFTHDASVLPMAFLPMWQRQFRRMRAKLDRSGWLKNLPDEAERQRIKDRIAQEGALSTQAFDTKIEGPKELWSRPPHKRALDYMWFAGELATCHRVNFTKFYNLPERVFPEALRNVEISDAAQADWLCTAALDRMSFGTPGEIQRFWDAVGRDEVQHWQTCATDLVPVQIQTAQGAWTDAWACPSIEDRLAAL
;
A
#
# COMPACT_ATOMS: atom_id res chain seq x y z
N HIS A 1 4.21 -1.37 13.45
CA HIS A 1 4.38 -1.23 12.00
C HIS A 1 3.74 -2.40 11.27
N PHE A 2 3.38 -2.20 10.04
CA PHE A 2 2.92 -3.25 9.14
C PHE A 2 3.63 -3.12 7.78
N THR A 3 3.63 -4.19 7.01
CA THR A 3 4.30 -4.21 5.70
C THR A 3 3.24 -4.19 4.60
N HIS A 4 3.41 -3.30 3.64
CA HIS A 4 2.63 -3.30 2.42
C HIS A 4 3.55 -2.97 1.24
N ASP A 5 3.43 -3.74 0.15
CA ASP A 5 4.39 -3.74 -0.93
C ASP A 5 5.83 -3.97 -0.42
N ALA A 6 6.79 -3.17 -0.81
CA ALA A 6 8.18 -3.24 -0.32
C ALA A 6 8.43 -2.37 0.92
N SER A 7 7.40 -1.68 1.44
CA SER A 7 7.52 -0.69 2.50
C SER A 7 7.10 -1.21 3.86
N VAL A 8 7.70 -0.65 4.91
CA VAL A 8 7.27 -0.81 6.30
C VAL A 8 6.60 0.49 6.74
N LEU A 9 5.35 0.40 7.16
CA LEU A 9 4.52 1.54 7.52
C LEU A 9 4.28 1.59 9.03
N PRO A 10 4.21 2.80 9.65
CA PRO A 10 3.77 2.94 11.03
C PRO A 10 2.37 2.37 11.21
N MET A 11 2.11 1.71 12.35
CA MET A 11 0.81 1.13 12.64
C MET A 11 -0.32 2.19 12.68
N ALA A 12 0.01 3.39 13.13
CA ALA A 12 -0.93 4.53 13.15
C ALA A 12 -1.47 4.92 11.76
N PHE A 13 -0.82 4.47 10.67
CA PHE A 13 -1.29 4.74 9.30
C PHE A 13 -2.40 3.78 8.86
N LEU A 14 -2.63 2.69 9.59
CA LEU A 14 -3.58 1.66 9.19
C LEU A 14 -4.98 2.21 8.87
N PRO A 15 -5.60 3.10 9.67
CA PRO A 15 -6.91 3.66 9.33
C PRO A 15 -6.92 4.42 7.99
N MET A 16 -5.83 5.13 7.68
CA MET A 16 -5.68 5.89 6.42
C MET A 16 -5.30 5.00 5.24
N TRP A 17 -4.93 3.72 5.48
CA TRP A 17 -4.49 2.78 4.46
C TRP A 17 -5.60 1.83 3.99
N GLN A 18 -6.79 1.86 4.59
CA GLN A 18 -7.90 0.96 4.26
C GLN A 18 -8.34 1.07 2.80
N ARG A 19 -8.35 2.28 2.24
CA ARG A 19 -8.66 2.48 0.82
C ARG A 19 -7.62 1.81 -0.10
N GLN A 20 -6.34 1.78 0.29
CA GLN A 20 -5.30 1.15 -0.52
C GLN A 20 -5.51 -0.35 -0.63
N PHE A 21 -5.95 -1.02 0.42
CA PHE A 21 -6.34 -2.42 0.34
C PHE A 21 -7.47 -2.64 -0.67
N ARG A 22 -8.52 -1.79 -0.65
CA ARG A 22 -9.63 -1.86 -1.62
C ARG A 22 -9.16 -1.56 -3.05
N ARG A 23 -8.31 -0.55 -3.24
CA ARG A 23 -7.72 -0.21 -4.55
C ARG A 23 -6.87 -1.34 -5.10
N MET A 24 -6.01 -1.92 -4.27
CA MET A 24 -5.17 -3.06 -4.68
C MET A 24 -6.01 -4.27 -5.04
N ARG A 25 -7.04 -4.61 -4.27
CA ARG A 25 -8.00 -5.66 -4.62
C ARG A 25 -8.60 -5.41 -6.01
N ALA A 26 -9.19 -4.24 -6.23
CA ALA A 26 -9.81 -3.89 -7.51
C ALA A 26 -8.81 -3.86 -8.68
N LYS A 27 -7.55 -3.48 -8.45
CA LYS A 27 -6.47 -3.52 -9.44
C LYS A 27 -6.10 -4.95 -9.80
N LEU A 28 -5.97 -5.83 -8.81
CA LEU A 28 -5.64 -7.24 -8.99
C LEU A 28 -6.77 -8.00 -9.68
N ASP A 29 -8.02 -7.77 -9.31
CA ASP A 29 -9.20 -8.42 -9.91
C ASP A 29 -9.35 -8.10 -11.42
N ARG A 30 -8.91 -6.90 -11.82
CA ARG A 30 -8.93 -6.47 -13.25
C ARG A 30 -7.67 -6.85 -14.02
N SER A 31 -6.60 -7.16 -13.35
CA SER A 31 -5.31 -7.45 -13.99
C SER A 31 -5.19 -8.92 -14.36
N GLY A 32 -4.71 -9.21 -15.57
CA GLY A 32 -4.31 -10.57 -15.92
C GLY A 32 -3.06 -11.08 -15.18
N TRP A 33 -2.49 -10.28 -14.27
CA TRP A 33 -1.30 -10.63 -13.48
C TRP A 33 -1.53 -11.83 -12.57
N LEU A 34 -2.78 -12.01 -12.12
CA LEU A 34 -3.21 -13.16 -11.32
C LEU A 34 -3.90 -14.25 -12.13
N LYS A 35 -3.57 -14.43 -13.42
CA LYS A 35 -3.97 -15.64 -14.14
C LYS A 35 -3.70 -16.86 -13.24
N ASN A 36 -4.68 -17.72 -13.07
CA ASN A 36 -4.64 -18.88 -12.16
C ASN A 36 -4.55 -18.51 -10.66
N LEU A 37 -5.16 -17.39 -10.26
CA LEU A 37 -5.43 -17.16 -8.84
C LEU A 37 -6.37 -18.27 -8.34
N PRO A 38 -6.05 -18.93 -7.22
CA PRO A 38 -6.98 -19.85 -6.59
C PRO A 38 -8.34 -19.21 -6.32
N ASP A 39 -9.39 -20.00 -6.43
CA ASP A 39 -10.75 -19.56 -6.17
C ASP A 39 -10.95 -19.12 -4.71
N GLU A 40 -12.10 -18.56 -4.41
CA GLU A 40 -12.41 -18.05 -3.07
C GLU A 40 -12.41 -19.18 -2.02
N ALA A 41 -12.89 -20.35 -2.38
CA ALA A 41 -12.93 -21.50 -1.47
C ALA A 41 -11.52 -21.96 -1.09
N GLU A 42 -10.59 -21.96 -2.04
CA GLU A 42 -9.20 -22.32 -1.78
C GLU A 42 -8.47 -21.24 -0.98
N ARG A 43 -8.72 -19.97 -1.25
CA ARG A 43 -8.20 -18.87 -0.43
C ARG A 43 -8.75 -18.93 1.00
N GLN A 44 -10.03 -19.31 1.17
CA GLN A 44 -10.62 -19.51 2.49
C GLN A 44 -9.95 -20.65 3.25
N ARG A 45 -9.65 -21.78 2.61
CA ARG A 45 -8.91 -22.89 3.25
C ARG A 45 -7.53 -22.45 3.74
N ILE A 46 -6.84 -21.56 3.01
CA ILE A 46 -5.56 -20.97 3.46
C ILE A 46 -5.78 -20.14 4.72
N LYS A 47 -6.82 -19.29 4.76
CA LYS A 47 -7.15 -18.49 5.96
C LYS A 47 -7.53 -19.37 7.14
N ASP A 48 -8.34 -20.41 6.92
CA ASP A 48 -8.73 -21.35 7.97
C ASP A 48 -7.52 -22.08 8.56
N ARG A 49 -6.59 -22.47 7.72
CA ARG A 49 -5.33 -23.07 8.16
C ARG A 49 -4.49 -22.11 8.99
N ILE A 50 -4.35 -20.86 8.56
CA ILE A 50 -3.67 -19.80 9.34
C ILE A 50 -4.41 -19.54 10.66
N ALA A 51 -5.75 -19.60 10.66
CA ALA A 51 -6.54 -19.45 11.88
C ALA A 51 -6.25 -20.56 12.91
N GLN A 52 -6.07 -21.79 12.44
CA GLN A 52 -5.83 -22.97 13.28
C GLN A 52 -4.38 -23.12 13.73
N GLU A 53 -3.43 -22.96 12.81
CA GLU A 53 -2.00 -23.23 13.04
C GLU A 53 -1.20 -21.99 13.50
N GLY A 54 -1.78 -20.79 13.34
CA GLY A 54 -1.08 -19.53 13.63
C GLY A 54 -0.41 -18.96 12.39
N ALA A 55 0.67 -18.17 12.60
CA ALA A 55 1.37 -17.51 11.52
C ALA A 55 2.09 -18.51 10.60
N LEU A 56 1.81 -18.46 9.30
CA LEU A 56 2.38 -19.37 8.31
C LEU A 56 3.14 -18.59 7.22
N SER A 57 4.23 -19.18 6.73
CA SER A 57 4.95 -18.68 5.56
C SER A 57 4.52 -19.42 4.29
N THR A 58 5.01 -18.95 3.13
CA THR A 58 4.79 -19.65 1.86
C THR A 58 5.33 -21.09 1.85
N GLN A 59 6.27 -21.42 2.73
CA GLN A 59 6.87 -22.77 2.83
C GLN A 59 5.94 -23.79 3.51
N ALA A 60 4.92 -23.32 4.25
CA ALA A 60 3.93 -24.21 4.86
C ALA A 60 2.95 -24.80 3.86
N PHE A 61 2.93 -24.32 2.61
CA PHE A 61 1.99 -24.74 1.58
C PHE A 61 2.75 -25.44 0.44
N ASP A 62 2.27 -26.60 0.03
CA ASP A 62 2.85 -27.38 -1.07
C ASP A 62 1.83 -27.54 -2.20
N THR A 63 1.62 -26.48 -2.98
CA THR A 63 0.85 -26.59 -4.23
C THR A 63 1.81 -26.53 -5.42
N LYS A 64 1.60 -27.41 -6.39
CA LYS A 64 2.43 -27.49 -7.59
C LYS A 64 1.82 -26.64 -8.71
N ILE A 65 2.70 -26.16 -9.58
CA ILE A 65 2.29 -25.50 -10.82
C ILE A 65 1.83 -26.58 -11.79
N GLU A 66 0.59 -26.49 -12.24
CA GLU A 66 0.06 -27.34 -13.31
C GLU A 66 0.45 -26.77 -14.68
N GLY A 67 0.94 -27.63 -15.58
CA GLY A 67 1.34 -27.25 -16.94
C GLY A 67 2.78 -26.74 -17.09
N PRO A 68 3.10 -26.14 -18.25
CA PRO A 68 4.45 -25.65 -18.55
C PRO A 68 4.87 -24.53 -17.58
N LYS A 69 6.09 -24.68 -17.00
CA LYS A 69 6.66 -23.65 -16.12
C LYS A 69 7.31 -22.55 -16.98
N GLU A 70 6.75 -21.37 -16.92
CA GLU A 70 7.40 -20.17 -17.42
C GLU A 70 8.41 -19.64 -16.38
N LEU A 71 9.35 -18.80 -16.81
CA LEU A 71 10.42 -18.25 -15.96
C LEU A 71 9.91 -17.58 -14.66
N TRP A 72 8.72 -16.97 -14.72
CA TRP A 72 8.08 -16.25 -13.60
C TRP A 72 6.86 -16.97 -13.02
N SER A 73 6.66 -18.25 -13.35
CA SER A 73 5.55 -19.02 -12.80
C SER A 73 5.65 -19.15 -11.29
N ARG A 74 4.56 -18.83 -10.59
CA ARG A 74 4.46 -18.95 -9.14
C ARG A 74 3.43 -20.01 -8.77
N PRO A 75 3.70 -20.84 -7.73
CA PRO A 75 2.71 -21.78 -7.22
C PRO A 75 1.40 -21.09 -6.81
N PRO A 76 0.24 -21.75 -6.96
CA PRO A 76 -1.08 -21.16 -6.65
C PRO A 76 -1.16 -20.55 -5.24
N HIS A 77 -0.67 -21.25 -4.21
CA HIS A 77 -0.66 -20.73 -2.84
C HIS A 77 0.12 -19.41 -2.69
N LYS A 78 1.23 -19.23 -3.40
CA LYS A 78 1.99 -17.96 -3.34
C LYS A 78 1.21 -16.80 -3.94
N ARG A 79 0.46 -17.06 -5.03
CA ARG A 79 -0.44 -16.06 -5.63
C ARG A 79 -1.60 -15.72 -4.70
N ALA A 80 -2.19 -16.73 -4.06
CA ALA A 80 -3.27 -16.53 -3.09
C ALA A 80 -2.80 -15.69 -1.89
N LEU A 81 -1.64 -16.00 -1.31
CA LEU A 81 -1.06 -15.26 -0.19
C LEU A 81 -0.74 -13.81 -0.57
N ASP A 82 -0.15 -13.58 -1.75
CA ASP A 82 0.14 -12.22 -2.24
C ASP A 82 -1.16 -11.43 -2.47
N TYR A 83 -2.17 -12.05 -3.11
CA TYR A 83 -3.47 -11.42 -3.33
C TYR A 83 -4.12 -11.01 -2.00
N MET A 84 -4.27 -11.95 -1.07
CA MET A 84 -4.91 -11.71 0.22
C MET A 84 -4.15 -10.67 1.05
N TRP A 85 -2.83 -10.64 0.95
CA TRP A 85 -2.01 -9.65 1.61
C TRP A 85 -2.20 -8.25 1.03
N PHE A 86 -2.18 -8.09 -0.31
CA PHE A 86 -2.45 -6.82 -0.96
C PHE A 86 -3.88 -6.33 -0.74
N ALA A 87 -4.85 -7.26 -0.67
CA ALA A 87 -6.25 -6.96 -0.41
C ALA A 87 -6.57 -6.69 1.08
N GLY A 88 -5.59 -6.83 1.97
CA GLY A 88 -5.77 -6.64 3.41
C GLY A 88 -6.48 -7.80 4.13
N GLU A 89 -6.66 -8.95 3.46
CA GLU A 89 -7.24 -10.17 4.04
C GLU A 89 -6.24 -10.96 4.90
N LEU A 90 -4.95 -10.72 4.70
CA LEU A 90 -3.85 -11.21 5.50
C LEU A 90 -2.88 -10.07 5.83
N ALA A 91 -2.18 -10.19 6.93
CA ALA A 91 -1.13 -9.26 7.34
C ALA A 91 0.19 -9.98 7.55
N THR A 92 1.32 -9.33 7.24
CA THR A 92 2.64 -9.82 7.64
C THR A 92 2.85 -9.54 9.12
N CYS A 93 3.01 -10.56 9.94
CA CYS A 93 3.23 -10.40 11.38
C CYS A 93 4.72 -10.33 11.75
N HIS A 94 5.57 -11.10 11.08
CA HIS A 94 7.03 -11.08 11.25
C HIS A 94 7.74 -11.66 10.02
N ARG A 95 9.07 -11.62 10.06
CA ARG A 95 9.94 -12.26 9.06
C ARG A 95 11.00 -13.10 9.75
N VAL A 96 11.34 -14.21 9.13
CA VAL A 96 12.51 -15.03 9.49
C VAL A 96 13.37 -15.17 8.23
N ASN A 97 14.62 -14.71 8.29
CA ASN A 97 15.53 -14.72 7.14
C ASN A 97 14.86 -14.18 5.86
N PHE A 98 14.27 -12.98 5.94
CA PHE A 98 13.49 -12.32 4.87
C PHE A 98 12.18 -13.01 4.47
N THR A 99 11.91 -14.24 4.89
CA THR A 99 10.64 -14.93 4.62
C THR A 99 9.52 -14.30 5.42
N LYS A 100 8.46 -13.88 4.72
CA LYS A 100 7.25 -13.33 5.35
C LYS A 100 6.45 -14.45 6.02
N PHE A 101 5.94 -14.17 7.22
CA PHE A 101 4.92 -14.95 7.91
C PHE A 101 3.62 -14.16 7.93
N TYR A 102 2.57 -14.79 7.43
CA TYR A 102 1.23 -14.21 7.31
C TYR A 102 0.36 -14.66 8.45
N ASN A 103 -0.48 -13.75 8.95
CA ASN A 103 -1.52 -14.07 9.91
C ASN A 103 -2.79 -13.28 9.59
N LEU A 104 -3.87 -13.57 10.27
CA LEU A 104 -5.14 -12.87 10.13
C LEU A 104 -4.98 -11.42 10.62
N PRO A 105 -5.60 -10.43 9.94
CA PRO A 105 -5.48 -9.01 10.30
C PRO A 105 -5.86 -8.73 11.76
N GLU A 106 -6.89 -9.41 12.27
CA GLU A 106 -7.35 -9.25 13.65
C GLU A 106 -6.35 -9.73 14.71
N ARG A 107 -5.37 -10.54 14.33
CA ARG A 107 -4.27 -10.99 15.21
C ARG A 107 -3.03 -10.12 15.11
N VAL A 108 -2.94 -9.30 14.07
CA VAL A 108 -1.75 -8.47 13.78
C VAL A 108 -2.02 -7.00 14.04
N PHE A 109 -3.21 -6.53 13.66
CA PHE A 109 -3.58 -5.12 13.76
C PHE A 109 -4.42 -4.86 15.01
N PRO A 110 -4.08 -3.84 15.82
CA PRO A 110 -4.89 -3.46 16.98
C PRO A 110 -6.33 -3.15 16.59
N GLU A 111 -7.28 -3.63 17.36
CA GLU A 111 -8.71 -3.43 17.12
C GLU A 111 -9.08 -1.94 17.02
N ALA A 112 -8.53 -1.12 17.91
CA ALA A 112 -8.73 0.32 17.92
C ALA A 112 -8.33 1.03 16.60
N LEU A 113 -7.44 0.43 15.80
CA LEU A 113 -7.03 0.98 14.50
C LEU A 113 -7.77 0.33 13.33
N ARG A 114 -8.26 -0.91 13.49
CA ARG A 114 -9.01 -1.62 12.44
C ARG A 114 -10.43 -1.09 12.28
N ASN A 115 -11.04 -0.68 13.38
CA ASN A 115 -12.45 -0.29 13.44
C ASN A 115 -12.67 1.22 13.27
N VAL A 116 -11.63 1.98 12.93
CA VAL A 116 -11.76 3.41 12.63
C VAL A 116 -12.31 3.56 11.22
N GLU A 117 -13.49 4.17 11.12
CA GLU A 117 -14.10 4.54 9.84
C GLU A 117 -13.64 5.95 9.44
N ILE A 118 -12.93 6.03 8.32
CA ILE A 118 -12.47 7.29 7.73
C ILE A 118 -12.96 7.31 6.29
N SER A 119 -13.59 8.41 5.87
CA SER A 119 -14.09 8.56 4.51
C SER A 119 -12.94 8.46 3.49
N ASP A 120 -13.23 7.99 2.29
CA ASP A 120 -12.23 7.90 1.21
C ASP A 120 -11.62 9.26 0.88
N ALA A 121 -12.41 10.33 0.95
CA ALA A 121 -11.93 11.70 0.76
C ALA A 121 -10.91 12.10 1.84
N ALA A 122 -11.20 11.85 3.12
CA ALA A 122 -10.28 12.16 4.22
C ALA A 122 -9.01 11.30 4.15
N GLN A 123 -9.12 10.03 3.72
CA GLN A 123 -7.93 9.19 3.48
C GLN A 123 -7.08 9.72 2.32
N ALA A 124 -7.70 10.19 1.23
CA ALA A 124 -6.99 10.79 0.10
C ALA A 124 -6.28 12.08 0.50
N ASP A 125 -6.96 12.95 1.22
CA ASP A 125 -6.42 14.20 1.75
C ASP A 125 -5.20 13.95 2.63
N TRP A 126 -5.32 13.06 3.59
CA TRP A 126 -4.21 12.66 4.46
C TRP A 126 -3.03 12.08 3.67
N LEU A 127 -3.28 11.23 2.67
CA LEU A 127 -2.22 10.64 1.84
C LEU A 127 -1.47 11.69 1.03
N CYS A 128 -2.17 12.68 0.46
CA CYS A 128 -1.53 13.77 -0.28
C CYS A 128 -0.68 14.64 0.66
N THR A 129 -1.24 15.05 1.79
CA THR A 129 -0.54 15.85 2.81
C THR A 129 0.68 15.10 3.36
N ALA A 130 0.52 13.82 3.70
CA ALA A 130 1.61 12.99 4.20
C ALA A 130 2.69 12.70 3.16
N ALA A 131 2.36 12.69 1.88
CA ALA A 131 3.34 12.59 0.79
C ALA A 131 4.15 13.87 0.69
N LEU A 132 3.47 15.03 0.62
CA LEU A 132 4.12 16.33 0.52
C LEU A 132 5.02 16.62 1.72
N ASP A 133 4.55 16.31 2.93
CA ASP A 133 5.35 16.47 4.15
C ASP A 133 6.66 15.69 4.10
N ARG A 134 6.67 14.47 3.53
CA ARG A 134 7.87 13.63 3.40
C ARG A 134 8.80 14.06 2.29
N MET A 135 8.25 14.57 1.21
CA MET A 135 9.03 15.09 0.08
C MET A 135 9.52 16.51 0.31
N SER A 136 8.91 17.26 1.23
CA SER A 136 9.06 18.69 1.47
C SER A 136 8.47 19.55 0.35
N PHE A 137 8.67 19.20 -0.90
CA PHE A 137 8.06 19.79 -2.08
C PHE A 137 7.90 18.75 -3.19
N GLY A 138 7.00 18.99 -4.13
CA GLY A 138 6.80 18.11 -5.27
C GLY A 138 5.73 18.58 -6.24
N THR A 139 5.79 18.09 -7.45
CA THR A 139 4.75 18.28 -8.46
C THR A 139 3.51 17.44 -8.12
N PRO A 140 2.32 17.77 -8.66
CA PRO A 140 1.12 16.95 -8.49
C PRO A 140 1.32 15.48 -8.87
N GLY A 141 2.10 15.24 -9.93
CA GLY A 141 2.39 13.88 -10.38
C GLY A 141 3.30 13.10 -9.42
N GLU A 142 4.22 13.77 -8.73
CA GLU A 142 5.07 13.16 -7.71
C GLU A 142 4.26 12.82 -6.46
N ILE A 143 3.41 13.73 -5.99
CA ILE A 143 2.48 13.51 -4.87
C ILE A 143 1.59 12.28 -5.16
N GLN A 144 1.03 12.19 -6.37
CA GLN A 144 0.21 11.05 -6.79
C GLN A 144 0.98 9.72 -6.72
N ARG A 145 2.21 9.71 -7.20
CA ARG A 145 3.03 8.49 -7.27
C ARG A 145 3.63 8.06 -5.95
N PHE A 146 3.75 8.96 -4.98
CA PHE A 146 4.46 8.70 -3.73
C PHE A 146 3.96 7.44 -3.00
N TRP A 147 2.64 7.30 -2.85
CA TRP A 147 2.02 6.13 -2.23
C TRP A 147 1.40 5.15 -3.24
N ASP A 148 1.23 5.57 -4.51
CA ASP A 148 0.36 4.90 -5.50
C ASP A 148 -1.05 4.59 -4.94
N ALA A 149 -1.57 5.47 -4.08
CA ALA A 149 -2.81 5.26 -3.34
C ALA A 149 -3.90 6.29 -3.66
N VAL A 150 -3.59 7.33 -4.43
CA VAL A 150 -4.52 8.39 -4.86
C VAL A 150 -4.54 8.53 -6.37
N GLY A 151 -5.68 8.98 -6.91
CA GLY A 151 -5.84 9.30 -8.32
C GLY A 151 -5.45 10.75 -8.63
N ARG A 152 -5.34 11.07 -9.91
CA ARG A 152 -5.03 12.43 -10.38
C ARG A 152 -6.09 13.45 -9.93
N ASP A 153 -7.37 13.10 -10.07
CA ASP A 153 -8.48 13.99 -9.72
C ASP A 153 -8.53 14.24 -8.20
N GLU A 154 -8.14 13.25 -7.39
CA GLU A 154 -8.08 13.40 -5.95
C GLU A 154 -6.93 14.34 -5.52
N VAL A 155 -5.78 14.25 -6.16
CA VAL A 155 -4.66 15.20 -5.93
C VAL A 155 -5.07 16.61 -6.35
N GLN A 156 -5.74 16.76 -7.49
CA GLN A 156 -6.22 18.06 -7.96
C GLN A 156 -7.26 18.64 -7.00
N HIS A 157 -8.21 17.83 -6.52
CA HIS A 157 -9.19 18.25 -5.52
C HIS A 157 -8.51 18.69 -4.22
N TRP A 158 -7.58 17.88 -3.69
CA TRP A 158 -6.80 18.22 -2.51
C TRP A 158 -6.07 19.56 -2.67
N GLN A 159 -5.42 19.81 -3.80
CA GLN A 159 -4.76 21.08 -4.07
C GLN A 159 -5.69 22.30 -4.03
N THR A 160 -6.95 22.13 -4.42
CA THR A 160 -7.94 23.23 -4.38
C THR A 160 -8.51 23.47 -2.98
N CYS A 161 -8.49 22.45 -2.12
CA CYS A 161 -9.06 22.52 -0.77
C CYS A 161 -8.01 22.85 0.31
N ALA A 162 -6.75 22.48 0.08
CA ALA A 162 -5.68 22.73 1.05
C ALA A 162 -5.34 24.24 1.10
N THR A 163 -5.34 24.81 2.30
CA THR A 163 -5.17 26.26 2.51
C THR A 163 -3.74 26.68 2.84
N ASP A 164 -2.87 25.73 3.11
CA ASP A 164 -1.53 25.94 3.65
C ASP A 164 -0.42 25.48 2.69
N LEU A 165 -0.77 25.19 1.44
CA LEU A 165 0.22 24.84 0.41
C LEU A 165 1.02 26.06 -0.05
N VAL A 166 2.32 25.93 -0.09
CA VAL A 166 3.23 26.98 -0.58
C VAL A 166 3.52 26.73 -2.07
N PRO A 167 3.10 27.62 -2.99
CA PRO A 167 3.45 27.47 -4.40
C PRO A 167 4.94 27.74 -4.60
N VAL A 168 5.62 26.85 -5.32
CA VAL A 168 7.04 26.95 -5.60
C VAL A 168 7.34 26.58 -7.04
N GLN A 169 8.50 27.01 -7.55
CA GLN A 169 9.05 26.51 -8.80
C GLN A 169 10.30 25.69 -8.51
N ILE A 170 10.38 24.52 -9.10
CA ILE A 170 11.52 23.62 -8.97
C ILE A 170 12.25 23.47 -10.30
N GLN A 171 13.57 23.43 -10.26
CA GLN A 171 14.36 23.21 -11.46
C GLN A 171 14.54 21.70 -11.67
N THR A 172 14.15 21.20 -12.83
CA THR A 172 14.36 19.80 -13.23
C THR A 172 15.83 19.52 -13.52
N ALA A 173 16.20 18.26 -13.56
CA ALA A 173 17.56 17.84 -13.93
C ALA A 173 18.01 18.32 -15.32
N GLN A 174 17.05 18.64 -16.21
CA GLN A 174 17.30 19.19 -17.55
C GLN A 174 17.37 20.73 -17.56
N GLY A 175 17.26 21.39 -16.40
CA GLY A 175 17.34 22.84 -16.24
C GLY A 175 16.01 23.58 -16.47
N ALA A 176 14.92 22.91 -16.82
CA ALA A 176 13.62 23.55 -16.98
C ALA A 176 12.97 23.78 -15.61
N TRP A 177 12.26 24.92 -15.47
CA TRP A 177 11.46 25.22 -14.29
C TRP A 177 10.05 24.62 -14.42
N THR A 178 9.53 24.08 -13.33
CA THR A 178 8.18 23.55 -13.27
C THR A 178 7.50 23.95 -11.97
N ASP A 179 6.19 24.19 -12.03
CA ASP A 179 5.39 24.52 -10.87
C ASP A 179 5.22 23.29 -9.97
N ALA A 180 5.33 23.53 -8.68
CA ALA A 180 5.21 22.51 -7.64
C ALA A 180 4.59 23.11 -6.36
N TRP A 181 4.32 22.26 -5.41
CA TRP A 181 3.86 22.65 -4.08
C TRP A 181 4.91 22.25 -3.04
N ALA A 182 5.06 23.10 -2.02
CA ALA A 182 5.88 22.78 -0.86
C ALA A 182 5.00 22.71 0.40
N CYS A 183 5.49 21.98 1.39
CA CYS A 183 4.86 21.92 2.70
C CYS A 183 4.98 23.28 3.43
N PRO A 184 4.07 23.61 4.38
CA PRO A 184 4.08 24.88 5.10
C PRO A 184 5.40 25.20 5.81
N SER A 185 6.12 24.15 6.25
CA SER A 185 7.41 24.28 6.95
C SER A 185 8.63 24.34 6.04
N ILE A 186 8.46 24.63 4.74
CA ILE A 186 9.56 24.56 3.79
C ILE A 186 10.71 25.52 4.11
N GLU A 187 10.39 26.73 4.56
CA GLU A 187 11.42 27.73 4.91
C GLU A 187 12.25 27.28 6.11
N ASP A 188 11.60 26.75 7.16
CA ASP A 188 12.29 26.20 8.34
C ASP A 188 13.18 25.01 7.96
N ARG A 189 12.72 24.17 7.04
CA ARG A 189 13.51 23.02 6.55
C ARG A 189 14.73 23.47 5.76
N LEU A 190 14.58 24.49 4.93
CA LEU A 190 15.71 25.06 4.17
C LEU A 190 16.71 25.77 5.09
N ALA A 191 16.23 26.44 6.13
CA ALA A 191 17.10 27.11 7.12
C ALA A 191 17.90 26.13 7.99
N ALA A 192 17.47 24.87 8.06
CA ALA A 192 18.14 23.81 8.83
C ALA A 192 19.22 23.04 8.04
N LEU A 193 19.39 23.32 6.74
CA LEU A 193 20.42 22.73 5.87
C LEU A 193 21.75 23.48 5.96
#